data_6345c1202e10125bcf8ddd9b044f6197
#
_entry.id   6345c1202e10125bcf8ddd9b044f6197
#
_cell.length_a   1.000
_cell.length_b   1.000
_cell.length_c   1.000
_cell.angle_alpha   90.00
_cell.angle_beta   90.00
_cell.angle_gamma   90.00
#
_symmetry.space_group_name_H-M   'P 1'
#
loop_
_entity.id
_entity.type
_entity.pdbx_description
1 polymer ?
#
loop_
_entity_poly.entity_id
_entity_poly.type
_entity_poly.pdbx_seq_one_letter_code
_entity_poly.pdbx_strand_id
1 'polypeptide(L)'
;MKLFSILIADRPTVDPATLPPAAARNIASFREHHPGLPHCLYDRDAIRDFLRRHMEADVAWAFEELLPYAYRADLARLCLLHEFGGAYADLSVFFHAPLPVDSGKLVVFRDRPVHAPWIVSNTIIAAPPRLPAFEAAIRMIVANCRRRHRGASSLCPTGPVLFGKAIAMHCEPEQIHLGEVVNVAQRDSTEALAFVDATDGRMIGYRTKSAAGLDQLGLREGVNNYNDFYYARLVYAADYPARVGADYLARHGVGDGALENGQLVLRGGSGKVLCHLPIPFSAGRHRLVLVLAAGSSGALALRATLHGSGETVAEAHGRVDGGPVSLALALDLAASRKDVVVGILAGDGACLRIVELLVERLPHDIAATANTAT
;
A
#
# COMPACT_ATOMS: atom_id res chain seq x y z
N MET A 1 6.32 -5.16 28.90
CA MET A 1 5.78 -4.31 27.84
C MET A 1 6.88 -3.98 26.83
N LYS A 2 6.57 -3.79 25.55
CA LYS A 2 7.54 -3.51 24.49
C LYS A 2 7.06 -2.34 23.65
N LEU A 3 8.00 -1.66 23.01
CA LEU A 3 7.73 -0.64 21.99
C LEU A 3 7.85 -1.25 20.60
N PHE A 4 6.95 -0.91 19.70
CA PHE A 4 6.92 -1.44 18.35
C PHE A 4 6.90 -0.33 17.30
N SER A 5 7.66 -0.50 16.25
CA SER A 5 7.51 0.23 14.99
C SER A 5 7.60 -0.73 13.82
N ILE A 6 6.98 -0.39 12.69
CA ILE A 6 6.93 -1.23 11.51
C ILE A 6 7.44 -0.45 10.30
N LEU A 7 8.28 -1.08 9.49
CA LEU A 7 8.66 -0.60 8.17
C LEU A 7 8.53 -1.74 7.14
N ILE A 8 7.48 -1.69 6.34
CA ILE A 8 7.30 -2.61 5.21
C ILE A 8 7.71 -1.89 3.94
N ALA A 9 8.67 -2.47 3.24
CA ALA A 9 9.24 -1.93 2.02
C ALA A 9 9.35 -3.03 0.94
N ASP A 10 9.79 -2.65 -0.28
CA ASP A 10 10.06 -3.60 -1.36
C ASP A 10 11.15 -4.59 -0.96
N ARG A 11 12.15 -4.14 -0.20
CA ARG A 11 13.10 -5.03 0.46
C ARG A 11 12.41 -5.82 1.57
N PRO A 12 12.63 -7.13 1.66
CA PRO A 12 11.99 -7.95 2.68
C PRO A 12 12.50 -7.62 4.08
N THR A 13 13.79 -7.31 4.20
CA THR A 13 14.47 -6.97 5.46
C THR A 13 14.95 -5.53 5.46
N VAL A 14 14.97 -4.92 6.64
CA VAL A 14 15.44 -3.55 6.87
C VAL A 14 16.53 -3.57 7.92
N ASP A 15 17.73 -3.09 7.54
CA ASP A 15 18.79 -2.84 8.52
C ASP A 15 18.47 -1.52 9.26
N PRO A 16 18.27 -1.55 10.60
CA PRO A 16 18.03 -0.36 11.40
C PRO A 16 19.11 0.71 11.27
N ALA A 17 20.36 0.32 10.98
CA ALA A 17 21.49 1.24 10.77
C ALA A 17 21.37 2.06 9.48
N THR A 18 20.56 1.60 8.51
CA THR A 18 20.32 2.28 7.22
C THR A 18 19.05 3.12 7.20
N LEU A 19 18.38 3.26 8.33
CA LEU A 19 17.18 4.09 8.41
C LEU A 19 17.50 5.56 8.06
N PRO A 20 16.60 6.24 7.33
CA PRO A 20 16.73 7.68 7.12
C PRO A 20 16.82 8.44 8.44
N PRO A 21 17.63 9.52 8.52
CA PRO A 21 17.87 10.25 9.76
C PRO A 21 16.59 10.71 10.49
N ALA A 22 15.55 11.09 9.73
CA ALA A 22 14.28 11.50 10.31
C ALA A 22 13.57 10.34 11.03
N ALA A 23 13.53 9.15 10.41
CA ALA A 23 12.94 7.96 11.01
C ALA A 23 13.75 7.48 12.24
N ALA A 24 15.08 7.47 12.12
CA ALA A 24 15.96 7.10 13.24
C ALA A 24 15.79 8.04 14.45
N ARG A 25 15.72 9.37 14.21
CA ARG A 25 15.44 10.36 15.25
C ARG A 25 14.08 10.13 15.92
N ASN A 26 13.05 9.80 15.17
CA ASN A 26 11.72 9.54 15.71
C ASN A 26 11.71 8.29 16.59
N ILE A 27 12.38 7.21 16.18
CA ILE A 27 12.57 6.02 17.04
C ILE A 27 13.33 6.36 18.31
N ALA A 28 14.39 7.17 18.20
CA ALA A 28 15.17 7.58 19.37
C ALA A 28 14.30 8.33 20.39
N SER A 29 13.46 9.29 19.95
CA SER A 29 12.52 10.00 20.81
C SER A 29 11.51 9.05 21.48
N PHE A 30 11.02 8.04 20.76
CA PHE A 30 10.10 7.05 21.32
C PHE A 30 10.74 6.26 22.46
N ARG A 31 12.01 5.85 22.28
CA ARG A 31 12.78 5.13 23.31
C ARG A 31 13.13 6.02 24.51
N GLU A 32 13.51 7.27 24.25
CA GLU A 32 13.89 8.25 25.28
C GLU A 32 12.74 8.53 26.25
N HIS A 33 11.53 8.68 25.73
CA HIS A 33 10.33 8.92 26.55
C HIS A 33 9.74 7.66 27.21
N HIS A 34 10.29 6.48 26.92
CA HIS A 34 9.86 5.21 27.54
C HIS A 34 11.07 4.39 28.00
N PRO A 35 11.85 4.92 28.96
CA PRO A 35 13.09 4.26 29.40
C PRO A 35 12.78 2.88 29.99
N GLY A 36 13.69 1.93 29.77
CA GLY A 36 13.56 0.57 30.26
C GLY A 36 12.65 -0.35 29.42
N LEU A 37 11.94 0.18 28.43
CA LEU A 37 11.15 -0.64 27.51
C LEU A 37 11.94 -0.97 26.23
N PRO A 38 12.08 -2.26 25.87
CA PRO A 38 12.77 -2.65 24.66
C PRO A 38 11.97 -2.21 23.43
N HIS A 39 12.65 -1.62 22.44
CA HIS A 39 12.07 -1.26 21.16
C HIS A 39 12.39 -2.32 20.09
N CYS A 40 11.38 -2.73 19.35
CA CYS A 40 11.47 -3.67 18.24
C CYS A 40 10.99 -3.00 16.95
N LEU A 41 11.86 -2.92 15.95
CA LEU A 41 11.48 -2.58 14.57
C LEU A 41 11.18 -3.85 13.81
N TYR A 42 9.97 -3.95 13.27
CA TYR A 42 9.55 -5.07 12.45
C TYR A 42 9.56 -4.69 10.97
N ASP A 43 10.29 -5.46 10.18
CA ASP A 43 10.20 -5.43 8.71
C ASP A 43 9.21 -6.47 8.19
N ARG A 44 9.13 -6.60 6.87
CA ARG A 44 8.18 -7.51 6.22
C ARG A 44 8.39 -8.97 6.61
N ASP A 45 9.63 -9.43 6.64
CA ASP A 45 9.93 -10.83 6.94
C ASP A 45 9.77 -11.14 8.44
N ALA A 46 10.17 -10.22 9.31
CA ALA A 46 9.92 -10.35 10.74
C ALA A 46 8.41 -10.41 11.07
N ILE A 47 7.58 -9.63 10.35
CA ILE A 47 6.11 -9.73 10.49
C ILE A 47 5.58 -11.07 9.97
N ARG A 48 6.05 -11.56 8.82
CA ARG A 48 5.67 -12.88 8.30
C ARG A 48 5.98 -14.00 9.28
N ASP A 49 7.18 -13.95 9.86
CA ASP A 49 7.61 -14.92 10.86
C ASP A 49 6.77 -14.84 12.14
N PHE A 50 6.44 -13.64 12.57
CA PHE A 50 5.55 -13.42 13.70
C PHE A 50 4.14 -13.98 13.42
N LEU A 51 3.53 -13.61 12.28
CA LEU A 51 2.19 -14.07 11.93
C LEU A 51 2.09 -15.59 11.84
N ARG A 52 3.09 -16.25 11.23
CA ARG A 52 3.14 -17.72 11.14
C ARG A 52 3.22 -18.42 12.50
N ARG A 53 3.84 -17.79 13.50
CA ARG A 53 4.04 -18.38 14.83
C ARG A 53 2.91 -18.09 15.80
N HIS A 54 2.23 -16.96 15.66
CA HIS A 54 1.33 -16.45 16.70
C HIS A 54 -0.12 -16.26 16.24
N MET A 55 -0.37 -16.26 14.92
CA MET A 55 -1.68 -15.95 14.39
C MET A 55 -2.24 -17.13 13.58
N GLU A 56 -3.56 -17.14 13.36
CA GLU A 56 -4.21 -18.12 12.50
C GLU A 56 -3.79 -17.94 11.02
N ALA A 57 -3.84 -19.01 10.24
CA ALA A 57 -3.37 -19.03 8.85
C ALA A 57 -4.08 -18.01 7.96
N ASP A 58 -5.34 -17.68 8.23
CA ASP A 58 -6.11 -16.71 7.46
C ASP A 58 -5.68 -15.26 7.73
N VAL A 59 -5.09 -14.97 8.88
CA VAL A 59 -4.49 -13.67 9.18
C VAL A 59 -3.18 -13.50 8.37
N ALA A 60 -2.34 -14.55 8.32
CA ALA A 60 -1.14 -14.56 7.48
C ALA A 60 -1.50 -14.44 5.99
N TRP A 61 -2.56 -15.13 5.54
CA TRP A 61 -3.09 -14.99 4.19
C TRP A 61 -3.57 -13.55 3.92
N ALA A 62 -4.33 -12.94 4.83
CA ALA A 62 -4.81 -11.56 4.66
C ALA A 62 -3.66 -10.54 4.56
N PHE A 63 -2.56 -10.76 5.28
CA PHE A 63 -1.36 -9.93 5.16
C PHE A 63 -0.75 -9.96 3.74
N GLU A 64 -0.72 -11.14 3.11
CA GLU A 64 -0.23 -11.27 1.73
C GLU A 64 -1.24 -10.75 0.70
N GLU A 65 -2.53 -10.85 1.00
CA GLU A 65 -3.60 -10.37 0.14
C GLU A 65 -3.64 -8.85 0.02
N LEU A 66 -3.25 -8.11 1.07
CA LEU A 66 -3.18 -6.65 1.08
C LEU A 66 -1.99 -6.15 0.24
N LEU A 67 -2.23 -5.37 -0.82
CA LEU A 67 -1.18 -4.81 -1.67
C LEU A 67 -0.51 -3.56 -1.08
N PRO A 68 -1.23 -2.58 -0.48
CA PRO A 68 -0.62 -1.43 0.13
C PRO A 68 0.17 -1.80 1.38
N TYR A 69 1.42 -1.33 1.50
CA TYR A 69 2.27 -1.60 2.66
C TYR A 69 1.72 -1.01 3.96
N ALA A 70 1.07 0.15 3.87
CA ALA A 70 0.39 0.74 5.02
C ALA A 70 -0.74 -0.16 5.55
N TYR A 71 -1.49 -0.83 4.67
CA TYR A 71 -2.57 -1.76 5.08
C TYR A 71 -2.02 -3.04 5.71
N ARG A 72 -0.89 -3.54 5.21
CA ARG A 72 -0.16 -4.62 5.86
C ARG A 72 0.32 -4.22 7.25
N ALA A 73 0.85 -3.00 7.39
CA ALA A 73 1.27 -2.45 8.68
C ALA A 73 0.08 -2.27 9.63
N ASP A 74 -1.11 -1.87 9.13
CA ASP A 74 -2.32 -1.78 9.94
C ASP A 74 -2.71 -3.12 10.55
N LEU A 75 -2.72 -4.20 9.76
CA LEU A 75 -2.98 -5.55 10.26
C LEU A 75 -1.90 -5.98 11.26
N ALA A 76 -0.63 -5.79 10.91
CA ALA A 76 0.50 -6.24 11.72
C ALA A 76 0.55 -5.57 13.09
N ARG A 77 0.33 -4.24 13.21
CA ARG A 77 0.33 -3.54 14.50
C ARG A 77 -0.75 -4.03 15.44
N LEU A 78 -1.93 -4.34 14.89
CA LEU A 78 -3.04 -4.91 15.69
C LEU A 78 -2.69 -6.31 16.19
N CYS A 79 -2.07 -7.14 15.34
CA CYS A 79 -1.63 -8.49 15.73
C CYS A 79 -0.53 -8.45 16.81
N LEU A 80 0.47 -7.56 16.66
CA LEU A 80 1.54 -7.41 17.65
C LEU A 80 0.99 -6.95 19.00
N LEU A 81 0.10 -5.94 19.01
CA LEU A 81 -0.52 -5.43 20.23
C LEU A 81 -1.50 -6.43 20.84
N HIS A 82 -2.21 -7.20 20.02
CA HIS A 82 -3.07 -8.29 20.50
C HIS A 82 -2.26 -9.34 21.24
N GLU A 83 -1.15 -9.77 20.66
CA GLU A 83 -0.34 -10.86 21.22
C GLU A 83 0.47 -10.42 22.45
N PHE A 84 1.13 -9.28 22.36
CA PHE A 84 2.14 -8.87 23.36
C PHE A 84 1.70 -7.71 24.25
N GLY A 85 0.65 -7.01 23.89
CA GLY A 85 0.41 -5.67 24.45
C GLY A 85 1.58 -4.73 24.12
N GLY A 86 1.66 -3.60 24.79
CA GLY A 86 2.77 -2.66 24.62
C GLY A 86 2.35 -1.38 23.92
N ALA A 87 3.29 -0.68 23.31
CA ALA A 87 3.02 0.55 22.58
C ALA A 87 3.57 0.48 21.16
N TYR A 88 2.78 0.91 20.21
CA TYR A 88 3.12 1.07 18.82
C TYR A 88 3.17 2.54 18.44
N ALA A 89 4.14 2.90 17.62
CA ALA A 89 4.16 4.18 16.93
C ALA A 89 4.69 4.05 15.51
N ASP A 90 4.04 4.77 14.58
CA ASP A 90 4.57 4.95 13.23
C ASP A 90 5.94 5.64 13.27
N LEU A 91 6.81 5.32 12.31
CA LEU A 91 8.13 5.95 12.15
C LEU A 91 8.06 7.47 11.91
N SER A 92 6.88 8.00 11.67
CA SER A 92 6.63 9.43 11.43
C SER A 92 6.40 10.24 12.71
N VAL A 93 6.36 9.62 13.88
CA VAL A 93 6.06 10.29 15.15
C VAL A 93 7.32 10.66 15.88
N PHE A 94 7.46 11.93 16.24
CA PHE A 94 8.44 12.43 17.20
C PHE A 94 7.75 12.65 18.55
N PHE A 95 8.26 12.03 19.59
CA PHE A 95 7.71 12.13 20.96
C PHE A 95 8.30 13.31 21.73
N HIS A 96 7.44 13.98 22.49
CA HIS A 96 7.79 15.04 23.45
C HIS A 96 7.50 14.66 24.89
N ALA A 97 6.66 13.65 25.08
CA ALA A 97 6.28 13.16 26.40
C ALA A 97 5.95 11.67 26.34
N PRO A 98 6.03 10.95 27.48
CA PRO A 98 5.65 9.55 27.53
C PRO A 98 4.14 9.35 27.33
N LEU A 99 3.78 8.21 26.73
CA LEU A 99 2.41 7.73 26.72
C LEU A 99 2.00 7.27 28.12
N PRO A 100 0.72 7.38 28.50
CA PRO A 100 0.20 6.90 29.78
C PRO A 100 0.01 5.38 29.80
N VAL A 101 1.09 4.64 29.56
CA VAL A 101 1.10 3.18 29.35
C VAL A 101 0.77 2.37 30.60
N ASP A 102 1.02 2.92 31.79
CA ASP A 102 0.78 2.25 33.08
C ASP A 102 -0.69 2.25 33.48
N SER A 103 -1.55 2.88 32.71
CA SER A 103 -2.99 2.95 32.99
C SER A 103 -3.72 1.61 32.92
N GLY A 104 -3.12 0.59 32.28
CA GLY A 104 -3.78 -0.69 31.97
C GLY A 104 -4.89 -0.54 30.94
N LYS A 105 -5.04 0.65 30.34
CA LYS A 105 -6.09 1.01 29.38
C LYS A 105 -5.58 0.95 27.94
N LEU A 106 -6.51 0.94 27.01
CA LEU A 106 -6.26 1.20 25.60
C LEU A 106 -6.02 2.70 25.41
N VAL A 107 -4.79 3.10 25.10
CA VAL A 107 -4.42 4.49 24.80
C VAL A 107 -4.51 4.69 23.29
N VAL A 108 -5.39 5.57 22.86
CA VAL A 108 -5.63 5.93 21.45
C VAL A 108 -5.96 7.41 21.33
N PHE A 109 -5.90 7.92 20.10
CA PHE A 109 -6.17 9.33 19.80
C PHE A 109 -7.32 9.42 18.79
N ARG A 110 -8.35 10.20 19.12
CA ARG A 110 -9.42 10.49 18.19
C ARG A 110 -8.87 11.23 16.99
N ASP A 111 -9.07 10.68 15.80
CA ASP A 111 -8.70 11.35 14.56
C ASP A 111 -9.78 12.35 14.14
N ARG A 112 -9.46 13.20 13.18
CA ARG A 112 -10.43 14.17 12.65
C ARG A 112 -11.62 13.42 12.03
N PRO A 113 -12.87 13.79 12.33
CA PRO A 113 -14.07 13.08 11.88
C PRO A 113 -14.35 13.34 10.40
N VAL A 114 -13.54 12.77 9.49
CA VAL A 114 -13.69 12.94 8.04
C VAL A 114 -14.80 12.06 7.48
N HIS A 115 -14.99 10.84 8.03
CA HIS A 115 -15.91 9.83 7.46
C HIS A 115 -16.82 9.15 8.48
N ALA A 116 -16.45 9.14 9.75
CA ALA A 116 -17.20 8.49 10.81
C ALA A 116 -16.89 9.14 12.16
N PRO A 117 -17.87 9.26 13.08
CA PRO A 117 -17.65 9.86 14.41
C PRO A 117 -16.70 9.04 15.30
N TRP A 118 -16.56 7.73 15.03
CA TRP A 118 -15.71 6.80 15.78
C TRP A 118 -14.30 6.62 15.18
N ILE A 119 -13.86 7.52 14.31
CA ILE A 119 -12.53 7.39 13.71
C ILE A 119 -11.43 7.59 14.76
N VAL A 120 -10.52 6.60 14.84
CA VAL A 120 -9.40 6.58 15.79
C VAL A 120 -8.10 6.42 15.02
N SER A 121 -7.14 7.31 15.28
CA SER A 121 -5.82 7.21 14.67
C SER A 121 -5.12 5.92 15.08
N ASN A 122 -4.61 5.18 14.11
CA ASN A 122 -3.77 4.00 14.34
C ASN A 122 -2.27 4.29 14.23
N THR A 123 -1.90 5.57 14.27
CA THR A 123 -0.51 6.05 14.26
C THR A 123 0.21 5.81 15.58
N ILE A 124 -0.48 5.99 16.71
CA ILE A 124 0.00 5.71 18.07
C ILE A 124 -1.08 4.90 18.80
N ILE A 125 -0.68 3.77 19.35
CA ILE A 125 -1.56 2.89 20.13
C ILE A 125 -0.75 2.30 21.29
N ALA A 126 -1.27 2.35 22.51
CA ALA A 126 -0.74 1.54 23.58
C ALA A 126 -1.85 0.75 24.28
N ALA A 127 -1.57 -0.48 24.69
CA ALA A 127 -2.62 -1.34 25.22
C ALA A 127 -2.06 -2.53 26.02
N PRO A 128 -2.83 -3.08 26.96
CA PRO A 128 -2.61 -4.44 27.45
C PRO A 128 -2.86 -5.47 26.34
N PRO A 129 -2.29 -6.68 26.43
CA PRO A 129 -2.52 -7.74 25.45
C PRO A 129 -3.98 -8.25 25.50
N ARG A 130 -4.39 -8.90 24.40
CA ARG A 130 -5.65 -9.65 24.32
C ARG A 130 -6.93 -8.83 24.49
N LEU A 131 -6.90 -7.53 24.16
CA LEU A 131 -8.15 -6.76 24.12
C LEU A 131 -9.07 -7.25 23.02
N PRO A 132 -10.39 -7.43 23.30
CA PRO A 132 -11.37 -7.91 22.31
C PRO A 132 -11.44 -7.05 21.05
N ALA A 133 -11.22 -5.74 21.17
CA ALA A 133 -11.22 -4.82 20.04
C ALA A 133 -10.14 -5.16 19.00
N PHE A 134 -8.95 -5.64 19.42
CA PHE A 134 -7.92 -6.05 18.47
C PHE A 134 -8.32 -7.30 17.71
N GLU A 135 -8.84 -8.32 18.41
CA GLU A 135 -9.34 -9.54 17.78
C GLU A 135 -10.44 -9.23 16.77
N ALA A 136 -11.40 -8.38 17.15
CA ALA A 136 -12.48 -7.94 16.28
C ALA A 136 -11.97 -7.20 15.05
N ALA A 137 -11.02 -6.25 15.21
CA ALA A 137 -10.41 -5.52 14.11
C ALA A 137 -9.66 -6.45 13.14
N ILE A 138 -8.86 -7.39 13.65
CA ILE A 138 -8.16 -8.40 12.86
C ILE A 138 -9.14 -9.23 12.04
N ARG A 139 -10.21 -9.75 12.68
CA ARG A 139 -11.27 -10.50 11.98
C ARG A 139 -11.99 -9.67 10.92
N MET A 140 -12.25 -8.38 11.18
CA MET A 140 -12.84 -7.47 10.19
C MET A 140 -11.90 -7.29 8.98
N ILE A 141 -10.60 -7.15 9.19
CA ILE A 141 -9.62 -7.04 8.08
C ILE A 141 -9.61 -8.32 7.24
N VAL A 142 -9.56 -9.50 7.88
CA VAL A 142 -9.64 -10.80 7.18
C VAL A 142 -10.94 -10.90 6.36
N ALA A 143 -12.07 -10.51 6.93
CA ALA A 143 -13.36 -10.51 6.24
C ALA A 143 -13.38 -9.52 5.06
N ASN A 144 -12.75 -8.33 5.20
CA ASN A 144 -12.62 -7.37 4.13
C ASN A 144 -11.75 -7.92 2.97
N CYS A 145 -10.65 -8.62 3.27
CA CYS A 145 -9.84 -9.30 2.26
C CYS A 145 -10.66 -10.34 1.49
N ARG A 146 -11.40 -11.21 2.19
CA ARG A 146 -12.25 -12.24 1.56
C ARG A 146 -13.33 -11.66 0.66
N ARG A 147 -13.94 -10.54 1.05
CA ARG A 147 -15.03 -9.86 0.34
C ARG A 147 -14.54 -8.78 -0.63
N ARG A 148 -13.26 -8.50 -0.66
CA ARG A 148 -12.67 -7.36 -1.39
C ARG A 148 -13.35 -6.04 -1.06
N HIS A 149 -13.71 -5.86 0.23
CA HIS A 149 -14.42 -4.68 0.69
C HIS A 149 -13.47 -3.50 0.84
N ARG A 150 -13.77 -2.39 0.16
CA ARG A 150 -12.95 -1.17 0.18
C ARG A 150 -13.52 -0.06 1.04
N GLY A 151 -14.84 -0.07 1.26
CA GLY A 151 -15.54 1.00 1.96
C GLY A 151 -15.58 2.32 1.19
N ALA A 152 -15.93 3.39 1.89
CA ALA A 152 -16.13 4.72 1.30
C ALA A 152 -14.84 5.56 1.20
N SER A 153 -13.78 5.14 1.87
CA SER A 153 -12.48 5.83 1.84
C SER A 153 -11.32 4.87 2.01
N SER A 154 -10.12 5.34 1.71
CA SER A 154 -8.87 4.58 1.90
C SER A 154 -8.56 4.23 3.37
N LEU A 155 -9.30 4.79 4.32
CA LEU A 155 -9.17 4.48 5.75
C LEU A 155 -10.07 3.32 6.21
N CYS A 156 -10.99 2.85 5.33
CA CYS A 156 -11.98 1.83 5.67
C CYS A 156 -11.48 0.38 5.63
N PRO A 157 -10.58 -0.02 4.70
CA PRO A 157 -10.23 -1.44 4.56
C PRO A 157 -9.54 -2.02 5.80
N THR A 158 -8.61 -1.27 6.42
CA THR A 158 -7.74 -1.75 7.51
C THR A 158 -7.48 -0.70 8.58
N GLY A 159 -7.70 0.56 8.27
CA GLY A 159 -7.18 1.72 9.00
C GLY A 159 -8.11 2.29 10.07
N PRO A 160 -8.00 3.60 10.31
CA PRO A 160 -8.66 4.34 11.40
C PRO A 160 -10.16 4.13 11.53
N VAL A 161 -10.89 4.02 10.41
CA VAL A 161 -12.34 3.80 10.42
C VAL A 161 -12.70 2.40 10.93
N LEU A 162 -11.98 1.37 10.47
CA LEU A 162 -12.20 -0.01 10.90
C LEU A 162 -11.82 -0.20 12.36
N PHE A 163 -10.65 0.29 12.76
CA PHE A 163 -10.16 0.12 14.14
C PHE A 163 -11.06 0.86 15.13
N GLY A 164 -11.44 2.11 14.84
CA GLY A 164 -12.38 2.85 15.68
C GLY A 164 -13.73 2.17 15.82
N LYS A 165 -14.25 1.55 14.73
CA LYS A 165 -15.47 0.72 14.79
C LYS A 165 -15.31 -0.47 15.73
N ALA A 166 -14.17 -1.17 15.67
CA ALA A 166 -13.91 -2.30 16.57
C ALA A 166 -13.85 -1.86 18.03
N ILE A 167 -13.22 -0.71 18.33
CA ILE A 167 -13.20 -0.12 19.67
C ILE A 167 -14.61 0.21 20.15
N ALA A 168 -15.40 0.91 19.33
CA ALA A 168 -16.75 1.31 19.69
C ALA A 168 -17.70 0.11 19.95
N MET A 169 -17.40 -1.04 19.39
CA MET A 169 -18.20 -2.26 19.56
C MET A 169 -17.75 -3.17 20.71
N HIS A 170 -16.49 -3.03 21.17
CA HIS A 170 -15.86 -4.02 22.05
C HIS A 170 -15.08 -3.46 23.23
N CYS A 171 -15.09 -2.13 23.44
CA CYS A 171 -14.50 -1.50 24.61
C CYS A 171 -15.51 -0.63 25.33
N GLU A 172 -15.49 -0.71 26.66
CA GLU A 172 -16.21 0.24 27.51
C GLU A 172 -15.38 1.54 27.65
N PRO A 173 -16.03 2.68 27.89
CA PRO A 173 -15.33 3.99 28.01
C PRO A 173 -14.22 3.98 29.06
N GLU A 174 -14.41 3.28 30.16
CA GLU A 174 -13.46 3.19 31.27
C GLU A 174 -12.18 2.43 30.90
N GLN A 175 -12.24 1.60 29.87
CA GLN A 175 -11.10 0.86 29.33
C GLN A 175 -10.24 1.68 28.38
N ILE A 176 -10.68 2.89 28.04
CA ILE A 176 -10.05 3.73 27.02
C ILE A 176 -9.43 4.97 27.70
N HIS A 177 -8.19 5.27 27.33
CA HIS A 177 -7.57 6.57 27.52
C HIS A 177 -7.54 7.25 26.15
N LEU A 178 -8.45 8.20 25.95
CA LEU A 178 -8.65 8.86 24.68
C LEU A 178 -7.93 10.21 24.64
N GLY A 179 -6.96 10.35 23.75
CA GLY A 179 -6.37 11.63 23.39
C GLY A 179 -7.00 12.20 22.10
N GLU A 180 -6.46 13.32 21.65
CA GLU A 180 -6.90 14.06 20.48
C GLU A 180 -5.80 14.20 19.44
N VAL A 181 -6.15 14.12 18.15
CA VAL A 181 -5.29 14.56 17.07
C VAL A 181 -5.69 15.97 16.69
N VAL A 182 -4.78 16.93 16.87
CA VAL A 182 -4.99 18.33 16.54
C VAL A 182 -4.10 18.77 15.39
N ASN A 183 -4.65 19.59 14.49
CA ASN A 183 -3.85 20.21 13.44
C ASN A 183 -3.21 21.48 14.02
N VAL A 184 -1.87 21.51 14.02
CA VAL A 184 -1.09 22.66 14.51
C VAL A 184 -0.45 23.46 13.37
N ALA A 185 -0.71 23.10 12.11
CA ALA A 185 -0.25 23.86 10.97
C ALA A 185 -1.04 25.17 10.81
N GLN A 186 -0.33 26.25 10.53
CA GLN A 186 -0.97 27.48 10.03
C GLN A 186 -1.51 27.25 8.60
N ARG A 187 -2.46 28.09 8.20
CA ARG A 187 -3.19 28.09 6.93
C ARG A 187 -2.38 27.63 5.77
N ASP A 188 -2.34 27.03 4.88
CA ASP A 188 -1.64 26.74 3.61
C ASP A 188 -0.45 25.79 3.69
N SER A 189 -0.15 25.19 4.84
CA SER A 189 0.97 24.27 4.96
C SER A 189 0.56 22.80 5.13
N THR A 190 1.46 21.92 4.76
CA THR A 190 1.41 20.48 5.01
C THR A 190 0.87 20.16 6.40
N GLU A 191 -0.08 19.25 6.48
CA GLU A 191 -0.73 18.86 7.73
C GLU A 191 0.27 18.46 8.82
N ALA A 192 0.52 19.36 9.76
CA ALA A 192 1.24 19.04 10.98
C ALA A 192 0.24 18.60 12.04
N LEU A 193 0.26 17.33 12.40
CA LEU A 193 -0.64 16.74 13.38
C LEU A 193 0.09 16.51 14.69
N ALA A 194 -0.44 17.05 15.79
CA ALA A 194 0.00 16.76 17.15
C ALA A 194 -0.97 15.79 17.82
N PHE A 195 -0.42 14.94 18.68
CA PHE A 195 -1.12 14.00 19.54
C PHE A 195 -1.13 14.57 20.95
N VAL A 196 -2.33 14.86 21.46
CA VAL A 196 -2.53 15.56 22.74
C VAL A 196 -3.30 14.66 23.70
N ASP A 197 -2.81 14.53 24.91
CA ASP A 197 -3.53 13.87 25.99
C ASP A 197 -4.75 14.73 26.37
N ALA A 198 -5.95 14.17 26.29
CA ALA A 198 -7.16 14.92 26.57
C ALA A 198 -7.39 15.19 28.07
N THR A 199 -6.66 14.53 28.96
CA THR A 199 -6.83 14.70 30.43
C THR A 199 -6.13 15.94 30.97
N ASP A 200 -4.97 16.30 30.41
CA ASP A 200 -4.15 17.40 30.89
C ASP A 200 -3.73 18.39 29.77
N GLY A 201 -4.11 18.12 28.54
CA GLY A 201 -3.75 18.96 27.39
C GLY A 201 -2.29 18.84 26.94
N ARG A 202 -1.53 17.90 27.50
CA ARG A 202 -0.10 17.72 27.20
C ARG A 202 0.11 17.14 25.81
N MET A 203 0.99 17.77 25.04
CA MET A 203 1.41 17.22 23.75
C MET A 203 2.31 15.99 23.98
N ILE A 204 1.84 14.84 23.55
CA ILE A 204 2.59 13.56 23.58
C ILE A 204 3.64 13.53 22.46
N GLY A 205 3.28 13.99 21.28
CA GLY A 205 4.17 14.01 20.13
C GLY A 205 3.53 14.64 18.93
N TYR A 206 4.25 14.68 17.83
CA TYR A 206 3.72 15.18 16.57
C TYR A 206 4.19 14.33 15.38
N ARG A 207 3.41 14.37 14.31
CA ARG A 207 3.77 13.69 13.06
C ARG A 207 4.73 14.56 12.24
N THR A 208 5.90 14.01 11.89
CA THR A 208 6.97 14.72 11.17
C THR A 208 6.82 14.68 9.65
N LYS A 209 5.66 14.23 9.15
CA LYS A 209 5.34 14.18 7.71
C LYS A 209 3.87 14.47 7.46
N SER A 210 3.54 14.95 6.26
CA SER A 210 2.16 15.01 5.76
C SER A 210 1.58 13.61 5.50
N ALA A 211 0.27 13.52 5.23
CA ALA A 211 -0.42 12.24 5.05
C ALA A 211 0.22 11.32 3.99
N ALA A 212 0.72 11.88 2.89
CA ALA A 212 1.39 11.12 1.82
C ALA A 212 2.91 11.33 1.76
N GLY A 213 3.49 12.06 2.70
CA GLY A 213 4.87 12.55 2.64
C GLY A 213 5.92 11.54 3.09
N LEU A 214 5.97 10.35 2.47
CA LEU A 214 7.03 9.36 2.75
C LEU A 214 8.43 9.90 2.44
N ASP A 215 8.55 10.76 1.45
CA ASP A 215 9.78 11.46 1.09
C ASP A 215 10.28 12.39 2.19
N GLN A 216 9.40 12.96 3.00
CA GLN A 216 9.76 13.78 4.17
C GLN A 216 10.45 12.98 5.27
N LEU A 217 10.27 11.67 5.27
CA LEU A 217 11.02 10.72 6.10
C LEU A 217 12.28 10.19 5.41
N GLY A 218 12.56 10.59 4.16
CA GLY A 218 13.63 10.02 3.34
C GLY A 218 13.29 8.67 2.71
N LEU A 219 12.01 8.27 2.74
CA LEU A 219 11.52 7.01 2.18
C LEU A 219 10.91 7.24 0.79
N ARG A 220 11.74 7.60 -0.19
CA ARG A 220 11.29 7.89 -1.58
C ARG A 220 11.11 6.64 -2.43
N GLU A 221 11.95 5.66 -2.19
CA GLU A 221 12.02 4.42 -2.97
C GLU A 221 11.70 3.21 -2.11
N GLY A 222 11.24 2.15 -2.76
CA GLY A 222 10.98 0.89 -2.09
C GLY A 222 9.75 0.88 -1.19
N VAL A 223 8.87 1.88 -1.30
CA VAL A 223 7.59 1.98 -0.58
C VAL A 223 6.46 2.31 -1.54
N ASN A 224 5.23 1.99 -1.16
CA ASN A 224 4.05 2.31 -1.96
C ASN A 224 3.06 3.18 -1.21
N ASN A 225 2.29 3.98 -1.96
CA ASN A 225 1.26 4.85 -1.41
C ASN A 225 -0.09 4.15 -1.47
N TYR A 226 -0.72 3.92 -0.32
CA TYR A 226 -2.01 3.25 -0.22
C TYR A 226 -3.17 3.98 -0.93
N ASN A 227 -3.09 5.31 -1.07
CA ASN A 227 -4.10 6.07 -1.81
C ASN A 227 -4.06 5.73 -3.31
N ASP A 228 -2.86 5.61 -3.90
CA ASP A 228 -2.73 5.26 -5.32
C ASP A 228 -3.39 3.90 -5.59
N PHE A 229 -3.15 2.91 -4.71
CA PHE A 229 -3.78 1.58 -4.80
C PHE A 229 -5.30 1.61 -4.57
N TYR A 230 -5.74 2.37 -3.57
CA TYR A 230 -7.16 2.48 -3.27
C TYR A 230 -7.96 3.09 -4.43
N TYR A 231 -7.49 4.21 -5.00
CA TYR A 231 -8.16 4.87 -6.13
C TYR A 231 -8.05 4.06 -7.42
N ALA A 232 -6.99 3.32 -7.63
CA ALA A 232 -6.86 2.36 -8.72
C ALA A 232 -7.70 1.08 -8.51
N ARG A 233 -8.35 0.92 -7.35
CA ARG A 233 -9.11 -0.27 -6.95
C ARG A 233 -8.28 -1.56 -6.89
N LEU A 234 -6.99 -1.44 -6.62
CA LEU A 234 -6.01 -2.52 -6.47
C LEU A 234 -5.58 -2.69 -5.02
N VAL A 235 -6.52 -2.86 -4.12
CA VAL A 235 -6.27 -3.02 -2.68
C VAL A 235 -5.81 -4.44 -2.35
N TYR A 236 -6.34 -5.42 -3.05
CA TYR A 236 -6.16 -6.85 -2.78
C TYR A 236 -5.45 -7.55 -3.94
N ALA A 237 -4.67 -8.59 -3.63
CA ALA A 237 -4.02 -9.39 -4.67
C ALA A 237 -5.04 -10.01 -5.64
N ALA A 238 -6.22 -10.37 -5.15
CA ALA A 238 -7.33 -10.86 -5.94
C ALA A 238 -7.99 -9.79 -6.85
N ASP A 239 -7.59 -8.52 -6.77
CA ASP A 239 -8.04 -7.47 -7.68
C ASP A 239 -7.36 -7.55 -9.06
N TYR A 240 -6.27 -8.31 -9.18
CA TYR A 240 -5.67 -8.63 -10.47
C TYR A 240 -6.42 -9.74 -11.22
N PRO A 241 -6.45 -9.74 -12.58
CA PRO A 241 -5.81 -8.76 -13.44
C PRO A 241 -6.54 -7.42 -13.48
N ALA A 242 -5.77 -6.33 -13.46
CA ALA A 242 -6.32 -5.00 -13.70
C ALA A 242 -6.54 -4.78 -15.19
N ARG A 243 -7.61 -4.07 -15.54
CA ARG A 243 -8.03 -3.85 -16.94
C ARG A 243 -7.95 -2.38 -17.30
N VAL A 244 -7.29 -2.07 -18.42
CA VAL A 244 -7.26 -0.74 -19.03
C VAL A 244 -7.94 -0.83 -20.38
N GLY A 245 -9.17 -0.33 -20.46
CA GLY A 245 -9.99 -0.42 -21.69
C GLY A 245 -9.49 0.46 -22.82
N ALA A 246 -9.90 0.13 -24.03
CA ALA A 246 -9.59 0.89 -25.24
C ALA A 246 -9.99 2.37 -25.15
N ASP A 247 -11.10 2.67 -24.47
CA ASP A 247 -11.59 4.03 -24.22
C ASP A 247 -10.64 4.86 -23.35
N TYR A 248 -10.01 4.25 -22.34
CA TYR A 248 -8.99 4.91 -21.53
C TYR A 248 -7.74 5.19 -22.36
N LEU A 249 -7.26 4.17 -23.10
CA LEU A 249 -6.09 4.29 -23.98
C LEU A 249 -6.27 5.37 -25.04
N ALA A 250 -7.48 5.48 -25.59
CA ALA A 250 -7.81 6.50 -26.59
C ALA A 250 -7.87 7.92 -26.02
N ARG A 251 -8.43 8.08 -24.80
CA ARG A 251 -8.59 9.41 -24.16
C ARG A 251 -7.32 9.95 -23.52
N HIS A 252 -6.48 9.08 -22.98
CA HIS A 252 -5.30 9.46 -22.21
C HIS A 252 -3.98 9.12 -22.90
N GLY A 253 -4.05 8.39 -24.01
CA GLY A 253 -2.88 8.10 -24.85
C GLY A 253 -2.55 9.27 -25.78
N VAL A 254 -1.25 9.43 -26.03
CA VAL A 254 -0.71 10.37 -27.03
C VAL A 254 -0.32 9.57 -28.27
N GLY A 255 -0.93 9.90 -29.42
CA GLY A 255 -0.63 9.24 -30.69
C GLY A 255 -1.80 9.24 -31.66
N ASP A 256 -1.74 8.38 -32.68
CA ASP A 256 -2.58 8.39 -33.88
C ASP A 256 -3.77 7.40 -33.82
N GLY A 257 -4.12 6.92 -32.62
CA GLY A 257 -5.20 5.98 -32.42
C GLY A 257 -6.59 6.63 -32.45
N ALA A 258 -7.55 5.98 -33.09
CA ALA A 258 -8.96 6.38 -33.13
C ALA A 258 -9.85 5.37 -32.42
N LEU A 259 -10.84 5.83 -31.65
CA LEU A 259 -11.82 4.94 -31.01
C LEU A 259 -12.95 4.63 -32.04
N GLU A 260 -13.06 3.38 -32.44
CA GLU A 260 -14.06 2.89 -33.39
C GLU A 260 -14.81 1.69 -32.78
N ASN A 261 -16.11 1.80 -32.60
CA ASN A 261 -16.97 0.72 -32.06
C ASN A 261 -16.45 0.13 -30.73
N GLY A 262 -15.93 1.00 -29.82
CA GLY A 262 -15.39 0.59 -28.52
C GLY A 262 -13.99 -0.05 -28.57
N GLN A 263 -13.33 -0.02 -29.73
CA GLN A 263 -11.96 -0.50 -29.91
C GLN A 263 -11.04 0.66 -30.28
N LEU A 264 -9.82 0.68 -29.75
CA LEU A 264 -8.79 1.62 -30.17
C LEU A 264 -8.12 1.06 -31.44
N VAL A 265 -8.29 1.75 -32.57
CA VAL A 265 -7.76 1.33 -33.86
C VAL A 265 -6.49 2.12 -34.17
N LEU A 266 -5.41 1.39 -34.40
CA LEU A 266 -4.12 1.94 -34.86
C LEU A 266 -3.89 1.44 -36.30
N ARG A 267 -3.59 2.39 -37.22
CA ARG A 267 -3.25 2.08 -38.61
C ARG A 267 -1.77 2.34 -38.87
N GLY A 268 -1.13 1.43 -39.59
CA GLY A 268 0.31 1.41 -39.81
C GLY A 268 0.87 2.63 -40.57
N GLY A 269 2.21 2.71 -40.53
CA GLY A 269 3.02 3.80 -41.05
C GLY A 269 3.65 4.67 -39.96
N SER A 270 2.90 5.12 -38.97
CA SER A 270 3.39 5.79 -37.74
C SER A 270 2.43 5.55 -36.59
N GLY A 271 1.45 4.65 -36.77
CA GLY A 271 0.42 4.40 -35.75
C GLY A 271 1.00 3.95 -34.43
N LYS A 272 0.97 4.84 -33.46
CA LYS A 272 1.41 4.57 -32.09
C LYS A 272 0.49 5.21 -31.09
N VAL A 273 0.39 4.59 -29.92
CA VAL A 273 -0.19 5.20 -28.72
C VAL A 273 0.78 5.01 -27.56
N LEU A 274 1.12 6.11 -26.88
CA LEU A 274 1.85 6.11 -25.64
C LEU A 274 0.88 6.51 -24.53
N CYS A 275 0.67 5.66 -23.56
CA CYS A 275 -0.30 5.91 -22.49
C CYS A 275 0.33 5.68 -21.11
N HIS A 276 0.23 6.68 -20.23
CA HIS A 276 0.56 6.52 -18.83
C HIS A 276 -0.50 5.62 -18.16
N LEU A 277 -0.08 4.52 -17.55
CA LEU A 277 -1.04 3.60 -16.92
C LEU A 277 -1.53 4.19 -15.58
N PRO A 278 -2.84 4.15 -15.31
CA PRO A 278 -3.44 4.63 -14.07
C PRO A 278 -3.29 3.62 -12.92
N ILE A 279 -2.31 2.72 -13.01
CA ILE A 279 -2.15 1.56 -12.16
C ILE A 279 -0.82 1.67 -11.44
N PRO A 280 -0.80 1.68 -10.09
CA PRO A 280 0.43 1.53 -9.33
C PRO A 280 0.92 0.08 -9.41
N PHE A 281 2.20 -0.08 -9.64
CA PHE A 281 2.87 -1.38 -9.65
C PHE A 281 3.63 -1.56 -8.33
N SER A 282 3.45 -2.70 -7.68
CA SER A 282 4.36 -3.12 -6.60
C SER A 282 5.66 -3.65 -7.21
N ALA A 283 6.74 -3.69 -6.42
CA ALA A 283 7.96 -4.40 -6.84
C ALA A 283 7.65 -5.88 -7.14
N GLY A 284 8.35 -6.44 -8.11
CA GLY A 284 8.22 -7.84 -8.53
C GLY A 284 7.76 -8.01 -9.98
N ARG A 285 7.35 -9.22 -10.31
CA ARG A 285 7.04 -9.63 -11.68
C ARG A 285 5.60 -9.33 -12.04
N HIS A 286 5.43 -8.69 -13.20
CA HIS A 286 4.14 -8.38 -13.80
C HIS A 286 4.11 -8.88 -15.24
N ARG A 287 2.90 -8.99 -15.80
CA ARG A 287 2.70 -9.27 -17.22
C ARG A 287 1.64 -8.30 -17.75
N LEU A 288 2.00 -7.58 -18.80
CA LEU A 288 1.07 -6.80 -19.61
C LEU A 288 0.56 -7.67 -20.76
N VAL A 289 -0.73 -7.76 -20.94
CA VAL A 289 -1.34 -8.54 -22.02
C VAL A 289 -2.22 -7.62 -22.86
N LEU A 290 -1.78 -7.30 -24.07
CA LEU A 290 -2.55 -6.54 -25.05
C LEU A 290 -3.52 -7.49 -25.75
N VAL A 291 -4.82 -7.21 -25.62
CA VAL A 291 -5.88 -8.00 -26.24
C VAL A 291 -6.36 -7.30 -27.52
N LEU A 292 -6.31 -8.03 -28.62
CA LEU A 292 -6.69 -7.56 -29.95
C LEU A 292 -7.94 -8.28 -30.43
N ALA A 293 -8.86 -7.53 -31.08
CA ALA A 293 -10.04 -8.07 -31.70
C ALA A 293 -9.72 -8.75 -33.06
N ALA A 294 -10.63 -9.58 -33.50
CA ALA A 294 -10.64 -10.12 -34.89
C ALA A 294 -10.60 -8.96 -35.91
N GLY A 295 -9.93 -9.20 -37.02
CA GLY A 295 -9.68 -8.20 -38.06
C GLY A 295 -8.45 -7.33 -37.79
N SER A 296 -7.68 -7.60 -36.73
CA SER A 296 -6.35 -7.06 -36.58
C SER A 296 -5.35 -7.76 -37.49
N SER A 297 -4.44 -7.02 -38.11
CA SER A 297 -3.43 -7.56 -39.02
C SER A 297 -2.12 -6.79 -38.98
N GLY A 298 -1.02 -7.48 -39.29
CA GLY A 298 0.31 -6.89 -39.42
C GLY A 298 1.20 -7.01 -38.19
N ALA A 299 2.35 -6.36 -38.23
CA ALA A 299 3.31 -6.36 -37.14
C ALA A 299 2.94 -5.36 -36.05
N LEU A 300 3.27 -5.69 -34.79
CA LEU A 300 3.06 -4.80 -33.65
C LEU A 300 4.20 -4.94 -32.64
N ALA A 301 4.41 -3.89 -31.84
CA ALA A 301 5.25 -3.94 -30.66
C ALA A 301 4.49 -3.38 -29.44
N LEU A 302 4.73 -3.99 -28.29
CA LEU A 302 4.28 -3.54 -26.97
C LEU A 302 5.52 -3.20 -26.14
N ARG A 303 5.62 -1.96 -25.68
CA ARG A 303 6.78 -1.44 -24.95
C ARG A 303 6.33 -0.86 -23.63
N ALA A 304 7.12 -1.10 -22.57
CA ALA A 304 6.96 -0.42 -21.29
C ALA A 304 8.19 0.46 -21.01
N THR A 305 7.94 1.72 -20.66
CA THR A 305 8.98 2.71 -20.34
C THR A 305 8.67 3.41 -19.02
N LEU A 306 9.69 3.98 -18.38
CA LEU A 306 9.52 4.84 -17.22
C LEU A 306 9.40 6.29 -17.65
N HIS A 307 8.37 6.98 -17.15
CA HIS A 307 8.06 8.35 -17.60
C HIS A 307 9.22 9.34 -17.40
N GLY A 308 9.86 9.37 -16.26
CA GLY A 308 10.88 10.39 -15.95
C GLY A 308 12.21 10.19 -16.68
N SER A 309 12.66 8.96 -16.82
CA SER A 309 13.95 8.60 -17.45
C SER A 309 13.83 8.31 -18.94
N GLY A 310 12.64 7.96 -19.43
CA GLY A 310 12.44 7.41 -20.77
C GLY A 310 13.04 6.02 -20.97
N GLU A 311 13.52 5.39 -19.88
CA GLU A 311 14.12 4.06 -19.89
C GLU A 311 13.10 3.02 -20.33
N THR A 312 13.45 2.21 -21.34
CA THR A 312 12.66 1.04 -21.74
C THR A 312 12.94 -0.10 -20.78
N VAL A 313 11.91 -0.49 -20.02
CA VAL A 313 11.98 -1.58 -19.04
C VAL A 313 11.80 -2.93 -19.74
N ALA A 314 10.89 -2.98 -20.73
CA ALA A 314 10.62 -4.20 -21.47
C ALA A 314 9.99 -3.88 -22.84
N GLU A 315 10.17 -4.78 -23.78
CA GLU A 315 9.56 -4.72 -25.12
C GLU A 315 9.24 -6.13 -25.65
N ALA A 316 8.09 -6.26 -26.31
CA ALA A 316 7.69 -7.48 -26.99
C ALA A 316 7.20 -7.15 -28.40
N HIS A 317 7.51 -8.03 -29.36
CA HIS A 317 7.09 -7.92 -30.74
C HIS A 317 6.20 -9.09 -31.12
N GLY A 318 5.24 -8.81 -32.00
CA GLY A 318 4.33 -9.84 -32.51
C GLY A 318 3.84 -9.53 -33.91
N ARG A 319 3.12 -10.51 -34.50
CA ARG A 319 2.41 -10.37 -35.76
C ARG A 319 1.02 -10.96 -35.64
N VAL A 320 0.04 -10.34 -36.29
CA VAL A 320 -1.36 -10.73 -36.23
C VAL A 320 -1.88 -10.95 -37.64
N ASP A 321 -2.59 -12.07 -37.85
CA ASP A 321 -3.11 -12.48 -39.15
C ASP A 321 -4.65 -12.69 -39.10
N GLY A 322 -5.39 -11.64 -38.66
CA GLY A 322 -6.84 -11.57 -38.76
C GLY A 322 -7.67 -12.19 -37.65
N GLY A 323 -7.12 -13.09 -36.82
CA GLY A 323 -7.80 -13.67 -35.64
C GLY A 323 -7.70 -12.82 -34.39
N PRO A 324 -8.51 -13.13 -33.35
CA PRO A 324 -8.31 -12.53 -32.04
C PRO A 324 -7.00 -13.06 -31.44
N VAL A 325 -6.12 -12.17 -30.99
CA VAL A 325 -4.79 -12.51 -30.49
C VAL A 325 -4.46 -11.66 -29.26
N SER A 326 -3.59 -12.18 -28.40
CA SER A 326 -2.97 -11.40 -27.33
C SER A 326 -1.46 -11.37 -27.48
N LEU A 327 -0.84 -10.21 -27.23
CA LEU A 327 0.59 -10.05 -27.08
C LEU A 327 0.93 -9.82 -25.63
N ALA A 328 1.79 -10.63 -25.06
CA ALA A 328 2.21 -10.53 -23.67
C ALA A 328 3.63 -9.96 -23.53
N LEU A 329 3.80 -9.08 -22.54
CA LEU A 329 5.07 -8.46 -22.18
C LEU A 329 5.33 -8.70 -20.70
N ALA A 330 6.42 -9.37 -20.34
CA ALA A 330 6.84 -9.54 -18.97
C ALA A 330 7.60 -8.30 -18.48
N LEU A 331 7.26 -7.85 -17.26
CA LEU A 331 7.93 -6.78 -16.55
C LEU A 331 8.49 -7.34 -15.25
N ASP A 332 9.74 -7.01 -14.95
CA ASP A 332 10.34 -7.25 -13.64
C ASP A 332 10.77 -5.90 -13.04
N LEU A 333 10.06 -5.46 -12.02
CA LEU A 333 10.25 -4.16 -11.40
C LEU A 333 10.99 -4.32 -10.07
N ALA A 334 12.20 -3.79 -10.00
CA ALA A 334 13.02 -3.83 -8.78
C ALA A 334 12.39 -3.01 -7.64
N ALA A 335 11.56 -2.01 -7.96
CA ALA A 335 10.88 -1.13 -7.00
C ALA A 335 9.42 -0.89 -7.38
N SER A 336 8.59 -0.56 -6.39
CA SER A 336 7.21 -0.11 -6.62
C SER A 336 7.18 1.18 -7.44
N ARG A 337 6.31 1.24 -8.44
CA ARG A 337 6.27 2.31 -9.45
C ARG A 337 4.83 2.75 -9.74
N LYS A 338 4.67 4.01 -10.14
CA LYS A 338 3.41 4.55 -10.68
C LYS A 338 3.61 5.32 -12.00
N ASP A 339 4.83 5.32 -12.51
CA ASP A 339 5.28 6.09 -13.68
C ASP A 339 5.52 5.21 -14.91
N VAL A 340 4.83 4.08 -15.02
CA VAL A 340 4.93 3.18 -16.17
C VAL A 340 4.09 3.72 -17.32
N VAL A 341 4.74 3.93 -18.47
CA VAL A 341 4.12 4.30 -19.74
C VAL A 341 4.16 3.10 -20.66
N VAL A 342 3.02 2.76 -21.24
CA VAL A 342 2.91 1.71 -22.26
C VAL A 342 2.87 2.33 -23.63
N GLY A 343 3.74 1.85 -24.52
CA GLY A 343 3.72 2.14 -25.96
C GLY A 343 3.16 0.97 -26.74
N ILE A 344 2.14 1.22 -27.56
CA ILE A 344 1.60 0.27 -28.53
C ILE A 344 1.92 0.82 -29.90
N LEU A 345 2.68 0.07 -30.69
CA LEU A 345 3.17 0.50 -32.00
C LEU A 345 2.67 -0.46 -33.09
N ALA A 346 2.11 0.09 -34.14
CA ALA A 346 1.70 -0.64 -35.33
C ALA A 346 2.79 -0.55 -36.40
N GLY A 347 3.19 -1.70 -36.94
CA GLY A 347 4.14 -1.74 -38.08
C GLY A 347 3.54 -1.28 -39.38
N ASP A 348 4.36 -1.12 -40.41
CA ASP A 348 3.91 -0.70 -41.74
C ASP A 348 2.83 -1.61 -42.29
N GLY A 349 1.74 -1.00 -42.77
CA GLY A 349 0.60 -1.72 -43.31
C GLY A 349 -0.26 -2.46 -42.28
N ALA A 350 0.05 -2.36 -40.99
CA ALA A 350 -0.72 -3.00 -39.91
C ALA A 350 -2.05 -2.26 -39.65
N CYS A 351 -3.05 -3.01 -39.19
CA CYS A 351 -4.30 -2.47 -38.64
C CYS A 351 -4.57 -3.22 -37.33
N LEU A 352 -4.38 -2.55 -36.19
CA LEU A 352 -4.60 -3.13 -34.89
C LEU A 352 -5.89 -2.63 -34.27
N ARG A 353 -6.74 -3.55 -33.81
CA ARG A 353 -8.01 -3.29 -33.13
C ARG A 353 -7.87 -3.71 -31.67
N ILE A 354 -7.52 -2.75 -30.82
CA ILE A 354 -7.21 -3.00 -29.40
C ILE A 354 -8.52 -2.97 -28.61
N VAL A 355 -8.75 -4.02 -27.84
CA VAL A 355 -9.91 -4.15 -26.94
C VAL A 355 -9.55 -3.61 -25.56
N GLU A 356 -8.46 -4.11 -25.01
CA GLU A 356 -7.98 -3.75 -23.66
C GLU A 356 -6.51 -4.13 -23.46
N LEU A 357 -5.92 -3.57 -22.42
CA LEU A 357 -4.66 -4.01 -21.85
C LEU A 357 -4.93 -4.59 -20.46
N LEU A 358 -4.53 -5.83 -20.24
CA LEU A 358 -4.57 -6.47 -18.94
C LEU A 358 -3.23 -6.29 -18.25
N VAL A 359 -3.26 -6.01 -16.96
CA VAL A 359 -2.08 -6.01 -16.11
C VAL A 359 -2.25 -7.14 -15.10
N GLU A 360 -1.37 -8.11 -15.13
CA GLU A 360 -1.34 -9.25 -14.23
C GLU A 360 -0.15 -9.12 -13.28
N ARG A 361 -0.33 -9.52 -12.04
CA ARG A 361 0.75 -9.70 -11.08
C ARG A 361 1.10 -11.18 -11.04
N LEU A 362 2.35 -11.51 -11.32
CA LEU A 362 2.81 -12.88 -11.28
C LEU A 362 3.23 -13.26 -9.85
N PRO A 363 3.00 -14.52 -9.43
CA PRO A 363 3.49 -14.99 -8.15
C PRO A 363 5.01 -14.82 -8.06
N HIS A 364 5.51 -14.44 -6.88
CA HIS A 364 6.93 -14.64 -6.59
C HIS A 364 7.17 -16.14 -6.57
N ASP A 365 8.14 -16.63 -7.32
CA ASP A 365 8.59 -18.03 -7.23
C ASP A 365 9.07 -18.26 -5.79
N ILE A 366 8.28 -18.98 -5.00
CA ILE A 366 8.66 -19.46 -3.65
C ILE A 366 9.71 -20.60 -3.76
N ALA A 367 10.27 -20.85 -4.92
CA ALA A 367 11.17 -21.94 -5.22
C ALA A 367 12.62 -21.49 -5.40
N ALA A 368 13.29 -21.06 -4.32
CA ALA A 368 14.77 -21.00 -4.29
C ALA A 368 15.39 -21.25 -2.90
N THR A 369 14.64 -21.75 -1.91
CA THR A 369 15.23 -22.08 -0.59
C THR A 369 14.97 -23.51 -0.11
N ALA A 370 14.70 -24.44 -1.01
CA ALA A 370 14.60 -25.85 -0.66
C ALA A 370 15.45 -26.70 -1.60
N ASN A 371 16.78 -26.54 -1.57
CA ASN A 371 17.74 -27.59 -1.95
C ASN A 371 19.18 -27.15 -1.65
N THR A 372 19.57 -27.17 -0.38
CA THR A 372 20.95 -27.48 0.05
C THR A 372 20.88 -28.07 1.45
N ALA A 373 20.47 -29.34 1.54
CA ALA A 373 20.74 -30.21 2.65
C ALA A 373 20.73 -31.63 2.11
N THR A 374 21.87 -32.06 1.62
CA THR A 374 22.36 -33.45 1.66
C THR A 374 23.74 -33.44 2.28
#